data_1402420e1b9c2739ac4d2bd742445b66
#
_entry.id   1402420e1b9c2739ac4d2bd742445b66
#
_cell.length_a   1.000
_cell.length_b   1.000
_cell.length_c   1.000
_cell.angle_alpha   90.00
_cell.angle_beta   90.00
_cell.angle_gamma   90.00
#
_symmetry.space_group_name_H-M   'P 1'
#
loop_
_entity.id
_entity.type
_entity.pdbx_description
1 polymer ?
#
loop_
_entity_poly.entity_id
_entity_poly.type
_entity_poly.pdbx_seq_one_letter_code
_entity_poly.pdbx_strand_id
1 'polypeptide(L)'
;MPTCPLATMIHSRAMLLPLLLLAAIPPTISEESKVPPYTLPDPLVCADGRKVTDAKTWNEVRRPEVFRLVEQNMFGRTPDTKKLQADAVVEIREQSKDAFGGKATRTQFKVWPIGKKGPSFDMLLYVPNAAKRPAPVFVGLNFGSNHTTVEDPAVFVASTWVSKQWALKGTTQADPALRGGQARRWEFETLIDRGYASATVY
;
A
#
# COMPACT_ATOMS: atom_id res chain seq x y z
N MET A 1 50.25 62.75 -18.21
CA MET A 1 49.84 61.65 -17.32
C MET A 1 48.91 60.75 -18.11
N PRO A 2 49.33 59.53 -18.49
CA PRO A 2 48.46 58.64 -19.27
C PRO A 2 47.71 57.67 -18.34
N THR A 3 46.44 57.53 -18.56
CA THR A 3 45.51 56.64 -17.88
C THR A 3 45.60 55.24 -18.47
N CYS A 4 45.81 54.24 -17.61
CA CYS A 4 45.84 52.82 -17.93
C CYS A 4 44.37 52.27 -18.05
N PRO A 5 44.01 51.50 -19.08
CA PRO A 5 42.72 50.81 -19.11
C PRO A 5 42.82 49.44 -18.47
N LEU A 6 41.91 49.18 -17.50
CA LEU A 6 41.69 47.86 -16.89
C LEU A 6 41.06 46.92 -17.92
N ALA A 7 41.77 45.86 -18.27
CA ALA A 7 41.22 44.74 -19.06
C ALA A 7 40.34 43.87 -18.18
N THR A 8 39.05 43.82 -18.46
CA THR A 8 38.08 42.91 -17.82
C THR A 8 38.17 41.53 -18.45
N MET A 9 38.78 40.58 -17.75
CA MET A 9 38.77 39.17 -18.12
C MET A 9 37.40 38.54 -17.86
N ILE A 10 36.65 38.31 -18.91
CA ILE A 10 35.41 37.54 -18.88
C ILE A 10 35.79 36.05 -18.84
N HIS A 11 35.66 35.44 -17.65
CA HIS A 11 35.77 33.96 -17.50
C HIS A 11 34.45 33.33 -17.95
N SER A 12 34.42 32.85 -19.21
CA SER A 12 33.35 31.99 -19.70
C SER A 12 33.42 30.63 -19.01
N ARG A 13 32.59 30.42 -17.99
CA ARG A 13 32.36 29.09 -17.43
C ARG A 13 31.43 28.33 -18.37
N ALA A 14 31.97 27.45 -19.19
CA ALA A 14 31.22 26.47 -19.93
C ALA A 14 30.52 25.54 -18.94
N MET A 15 29.19 25.74 -18.76
CA MET A 15 28.32 24.84 -18.01
C MET A 15 28.14 23.55 -18.83
N LEU A 16 28.91 22.52 -18.47
CA LEU A 16 28.66 21.15 -18.93
C LEU A 16 27.34 20.68 -18.31
N LEU A 17 26.24 20.77 -19.07
CA LEU A 17 25.00 20.09 -18.75
C LEU A 17 25.28 18.58 -18.78
N PRO A 18 24.99 17.83 -17.70
CA PRO A 18 25.02 16.39 -17.76
C PRO A 18 23.89 15.92 -18.68
N LEU A 19 24.22 15.27 -19.76
CA LEU A 19 23.29 14.60 -20.65
C LEU A 19 22.73 13.42 -19.85
N LEU A 20 21.55 13.59 -19.22
CA LEU A 20 20.79 12.50 -18.64
C LEU A 20 20.39 11.58 -19.80
N LEU A 21 21.08 10.44 -19.93
CA LEU A 21 20.60 9.32 -20.73
C LEU A 21 19.25 8.88 -20.10
N LEU A 22 18.13 9.33 -20.69
CA LEU A 22 16.84 8.70 -20.46
C LEU A 22 16.94 7.28 -21.04
N ALA A 23 17.22 6.30 -20.17
CA ALA A 23 17.08 4.91 -20.54
C ALA A 23 15.62 4.72 -20.99
N ALA A 24 15.37 4.50 -22.28
CA ALA A 24 14.05 4.23 -22.81
C ALA A 24 13.52 2.98 -22.10
N ILE A 25 12.37 3.10 -21.44
CA ILE A 25 11.67 1.95 -20.86
C ILE A 25 11.37 1.01 -22.04
N PRO A 26 11.85 -0.25 -22.01
CA PRO A 26 11.58 -1.17 -23.11
C PRO A 26 10.08 -1.38 -23.27
N PRO A 27 9.58 -1.56 -24.51
CA PRO A 27 8.17 -1.77 -24.75
C PRO A 27 7.68 -3.02 -24.02
N THR A 28 6.47 -2.94 -23.44
CA THR A 28 5.84 -4.08 -22.77
C THR A 28 5.61 -5.22 -23.78
N ILE A 29 6.10 -6.42 -23.47
CA ILE A 29 5.83 -7.63 -24.26
C ILE A 29 4.52 -8.20 -23.74
N SER A 30 3.48 -8.20 -24.57
CA SER A 30 2.14 -8.73 -24.24
C SER A 30 1.85 -10.08 -24.87
N GLU A 31 2.70 -10.54 -25.78
CA GLU A 31 2.58 -11.83 -26.44
C GLU A 31 3.64 -12.78 -25.89
N GLU A 32 3.22 -13.91 -25.31
CA GLU A 32 4.11 -14.90 -24.69
C GLU A 32 5.17 -15.44 -25.65
N SER A 33 4.80 -15.63 -26.94
CA SER A 33 5.73 -16.11 -27.98
C SER A 33 6.91 -15.17 -28.27
N LYS A 34 6.83 -13.92 -27.85
CA LYS A 34 7.88 -12.90 -27.98
C LYS A 34 8.76 -12.76 -26.75
N VAL A 35 8.41 -13.44 -25.65
CA VAL A 35 9.23 -13.43 -24.43
C VAL A 35 10.48 -14.26 -24.68
N PRO A 36 11.70 -13.70 -24.47
CA PRO A 36 12.92 -14.46 -24.62
C PRO A 36 12.94 -15.67 -23.69
N PRO A 37 13.56 -16.79 -24.08
CA PRO A 37 13.75 -17.94 -23.20
C PRO A 37 14.43 -17.52 -21.88
N TYR A 38 13.88 -17.96 -20.78
CA TYR A 38 14.47 -17.71 -19.45
C TYR A 38 14.37 -18.96 -18.58
N THR A 39 15.30 -19.06 -17.62
CA THR A 39 15.28 -20.13 -16.61
C THR A 39 15.02 -19.51 -15.25
N LEU A 40 13.96 -19.96 -14.57
CA LEU A 40 13.71 -19.54 -13.21
C LEU A 40 14.74 -20.16 -12.25
N PRO A 41 15.26 -19.37 -11.30
CA PRO A 41 16.09 -19.93 -10.23
C PRO A 41 15.31 -20.97 -9.44
N ASP A 42 15.93 -22.10 -9.14
CA ASP A 42 15.32 -23.12 -8.29
C ASP A 42 15.16 -22.60 -6.86
N PRO A 43 13.93 -22.49 -6.32
CA PRO A 43 13.70 -22.02 -4.96
C PRO A 43 14.31 -22.94 -3.90
N LEU A 44 14.56 -24.22 -4.24
CA LEU A 44 15.13 -25.24 -3.36
C LEU A 44 16.64 -25.41 -3.51
N VAL A 45 17.33 -24.44 -4.09
CA VAL A 45 18.80 -24.37 -4.12
C VAL A 45 19.24 -23.13 -3.35
N CYS A 46 20.07 -23.34 -2.32
CA CYS A 46 20.68 -22.25 -1.53
C CYS A 46 21.66 -21.42 -2.36
N ALA A 47 22.01 -20.23 -1.90
CA ALA A 47 22.97 -19.35 -2.57
C ALA A 47 24.37 -19.98 -2.74
N ASP A 48 24.74 -20.90 -1.87
CA ASP A 48 25.98 -21.67 -1.93
C ASP A 48 25.90 -22.93 -2.81
N GLY A 49 24.78 -23.15 -3.50
CA GLY A 49 24.53 -24.30 -4.37
C GLY A 49 24.02 -25.55 -3.68
N ARG A 50 23.90 -25.60 -2.36
CA ARG A 50 23.31 -26.75 -1.65
C ARG A 50 21.84 -26.90 -1.99
N LYS A 51 21.38 -28.13 -2.16
CA LYS A 51 19.95 -28.44 -2.31
C LYS A 51 19.26 -28.44 -0.95
N VAL A 52 18.05 -27.92 -0.93
CA VAL A 52 17.15 -27.97 0.21
C VAL A 52 16.45 -29.32 0.16
N THR A 53 16.79 -30.23 1.07
CA THR A 53 16.22 -31.59 1.12
C THR A 53 15.34 -31.82 2.35
N ASP A 54 15.32 -30.87 3.29
CA ASP A 54 14.56 -30.96 4.54
C ASP A 54 14.08 -29.59 5.02
N ALA A 55 13.12 -29.59 5.94
CA ALA A 55 12.52 -28.41 6.51
C ALA A 55 13.52 -27.57 7.33
N LYS A 56 14.53 -28.17 7.93
CA LYS A 56 15.56 -27.47 8.70
C LYS A 56 16.41 -26.60 7.80
N THR A 57 16.95 -27.17 6.72
CA THR A 57 17.73 -26.44 5.72
C THR A 57 16.92 -25.30 5.09
N TRP A 58 15.61 -25.54 4.83
CA TRP A 58 14.73 -24.48 4.37
C TRP A 58 14.61 -23.35 5.39
N ASN A 59 14.22 -23.65 6.62
CA ASN A 59 13.91 -22.61 7.60
C ASN A 59 15.14 -21.84 8.08
N GLU A 60 16.28 -22.51 8.24
CA GLU A 60 17.48 -21.92 8.82
C GLU A 60 18.40 -21.24 7.78
N VAL A 61 18.34 -21.70 6.52
CA VAL A 61 19.25 -21.20 5.47
C VAL A 61 18.48 -20.56 4.30
N ARG A 62 17.73 -21.36 3.55
CA ARG A 62 17.18 -20.90 2.27
C ARG A 62 16.09 -19.84 2.42
N ARG A 63 15.16 -20.02 3.36
CA ARG A 63 14.12 -19.03 3.62
C ARG A 63 14.68 -17.65 3.99
N PRO A 64 15.67 -17.51 4.89
CA PRO A 64 16.35 -16.24 5.16
C PRO A 64 17.03 -15.62 3.92
N GLU A 65 17.61 -16.43 3.03
CA GLU A 65 18.21 -15.94 1.78
C GLU A 65 17.13 -15.34 0.86
N VAL A 66 16.05 -16.08 0.62
CA VAL A 66 14.92 -15.63 -0.21
C VAL A 66 14.29 -14.38 0.38
N PHE A 67 14.09 -14.36 1.70
CA PHE A 67 13.52 -13.20 2.39
C PHE A 67 14.38 -11.95 2.19
N ARG A 68 15.69 -12.06 2.32
CA ARG A 68 16.62 -10.93 2.07
C ARG A 68 16.55 -10.44 0.62
N LEU A 69 16.44 -11.34 -0.36
CA LEU A 69 16.29 -10.94 -1.77
C LEU A 69 15.01 -10.14 -1.99
N VAL A 70 13.89 -10.57 -1.38
CA VAL A 70 12.60 -9.89 -1.44
C VAL A 70 12.67 -8.52 -0.75
N GLU A 71 13.28 -8.44 0.43
CA GLU A 71 13.49 -7.16 1.11
C GLU A 71 14.35 -6.19 0.32
N GLN A 72 15.44 -6.68 -0.30
CA GLN A 72 16.38 -5.82 -0.98
C GLN A 72 15.88 -5.31 -2.34
N ASN A 73 15.08 -6.12 -3.04
CA ASN A 73 14.73 -5.86 -4.44
C ASN A 73 13.26 -5.51 -4.67
N MET A 74 12.36 -5.79 -3.73
CA MET A 74 10.91 -5.61 -3.94
C MET A 74 10.25 -4.67 -2.92
N PHE A 75 10.33 -4.99 -1.62
CA PHE A 75 9.49 -4.34 -0.62
C PHE A 75 10.24 -3.44 0.36
N GLY A 76 11.57 -3.54 0.43
CA GLY A 76 12.34 -2.89 1.48
C GLY A 76 12.28 -3.66 2.82
N ARG A 77 13.01 -3.19 3.80
CA ARG A 77 13.01 -3.79 5.15
C ARG A 77 11.80 -3.33 5.94
N THR A 78 11.15 -4.26 6.60
CA THR A 78 10.10 -3.94 7.58
C THR A 78 10.70 -3.07 8.69
N PRO A 79 10.09 -1.91 9.00
CA PRO A 79 10.55 -1.07 10.11
C PRO A 79 10.34 -1.76 11.46
N ASP A 80 11.00 -1.24 12.50
CA ASP A 80 10.80 -1.75 13.86
C ASP A 80 9.36 -1.52 14.33
N THR A 81 8.56 -2.58 14.28
CA THR A 81 7.13 -2.54 14.63
C THR A 81 6.88 -2.20 16.09
N LYS A 82 7.78 -2.53 17.01
CA LYS A 82 7.63 -2.18 18.44
C LYS A 82 7.70 -0.69 18.65
N LYS A 83 8.64 -0.02 17.99
CA LYS A 83 8.76 1.44 18.03
C LYS A 83 7.55 2.11 17.38
N LEU A 84 7.11 1.61 16.22
CA LEU A 84 5.92 2.15 15.55
C LEU A 84 4.66 1.99 16.42
N GLN A 85 4.48 0.86 17.08
CA GLN A 85 3.33 0.63 17.95
C GLN A 85 3.31 1.54 19.18
N ALA A 86 4.50 1.89 19.73
CA ALA A 86 4.60 2.79 20.87
C ALA A 86 4.10 4.21 20.57
N ASP A 87 4.28 4.66 19.34
CA ASP A 87 3.90 6.02 18.89
C ASP A 87 2.53 6.06 18.19
N ALA A 88 1.92 4.90 17.94
CA ALA A 88 0.66 4.83 17.21
C ALA A 88 -0.50 5.45 17.99
N VAL A 89 -1.28 6.28 17.31
CA VAL A 89 -2.52 6.84 17.84
C VAL A 89 -3.69 6.36 17.02
N VAL A 90 -4.71 5.85 17.70
CA VAL A 90 -5.95 5.39 17.09
C VAL A 90 -7.12 6.20 17.65
N GLU A 91 -7.94 6.73 16.78
CA GLU A 91 -9.14 7.50 17.13
C GLU A 91 -10.37 6.85 16.49
N ILE A 92 -11.35 6.50 17.31
CA ILE A 92 -12.66 6.06 16.82
C ILE A 92 -13.43 7.32 16.41
N ARG A 93 -13.76 7.42 15.13
CA ARG A 93 -14.50 8.54 14.57
C ARG A 93 -16.01 8.30 14.49
N GLU A 94 -16.39 7.05 14.36
CA GLU A 94 -17.79 6.63 14.35
C GLU A 94 -17.88 5.15 14.72
N GLN A 95 -18.95 4.78 15.44
CA GLN A 95 -19.28 3.39 15.73
C GLN A 95 -20.81 3.23 15.78
N SER A 96 -21.32 2.20 15.08
CA SER A 96 -22.73 1.81 15.13
C SER A 96 -22.85 0.28 15.12
N LYS A 97 -23.88 -0.23 15.81
CA LYS A 97 -24.24 -1.66 15.81
C LYS A 97 -25.25 -2.05 14.72
N ASP A 98 -25.70 -1.08 13.92
CA ASP A 98 -26.83 -1.26 13.01
C ASP A 98 -26.41 -1.64 11.58
N ALA A 99 -25.10 -1.85 11.35
CA ALA A 99 -24.61 -2.23 10.03
C ALA A 99 -25.20 -3.56 9.56
N PHE A 100 -25.54 -3.61 8.26
CA PHE A 100 -26.19 -4.77 7.61
C PHE A 100 -27.46 -5.23 8.33
N GLY A 101 -28.31 -4.25 8.70
CA GLY A 101 -29.56 -4.55 9.41
C GLY A 101 -29.38 -5.08 10.83
N GLY A 102 -28.34 -4.65 11.51
CA GLY A 102 -28.02 -5.07 12.89
C GLY A 102 -27.17 -6.35 12.98
N LYS A 103 -26.68 -6.88 11.86
CA LYS A 103 -25.80 -8.06 11.86
C LYS A 103 -24.39 -7.75 12.36
N ALA A 104 -23.90 -6.51 12.18
CA ALA A 104 -22.53 -6.14 12.49
C ALA A 104 -22.42 -4.79 13.21
N THR A 105 -21.33 -4.65 13.96
CA THR A 105 -20.83 -3.35 14.44
C THR A 105 -19.87 -2.80 13.41
N ARG A 106 -20.21 -1.64 12.81
CA ARG A 106 -19.29 -0.81 12.02
C ARG A 106 -18.49 0.05 12.97
N THR A 107 -17.19 0.16 12.72
CA THR A 107 -16.32 1.15 13.37
C THR A 107 -15.43 1.80 12.34
N GLN A 108 -15.36 3.13 12.35
CA GLN A 108 -14.50 3.91 11.49
C GLN A 108 -13.41 4.58 12.34
N PHE A 109 -12.17 4.32 11.98
CA PHE A 109 -11.00 4.80 12.70
C PHE A 109 -10.20 5.78 11.87
N LYS A 110 -9.53 6.70 12.56
CA LYS A 110 -8.35 7.43 12.06
C LYS A 110 -7.13 6.90 12.79
N VAL A 111 -6.12 6.49 12.04
CA VAL A 111 -4.91 5.88 12.59
C VAL A 111 -3.68 6.68 12.18
N TRP A 112 -2.84 7.02 13.13
CA TRP A 112 -1.53 7.64 12.95
C TRP A 112 -0.46 6.67 13.45
N PRO A 113 0.22 5.92 12.57
CA PRO A 113 1.16 4.88 12.98
C PRO A 113 2.43 5.41 13.68
N ILE A 114 2.77 6.67 13.45
CA ILE A 114 3.96 7.33 14.03
C ILE A 114 3.61 8.64 14.75
N GLY A 115 2.46 8.67 15.41
CA GLY A 115 1.95 9.84 16.12
C GLY A 115 1.25 10.87 15.25
N LYS A 116 0.46 11.74 15.87
CA LYS A 116 -0.45 12.70 15.19
C LYS A 116 0.23 13.72 14.27
N LYS A 117 1.55 13.90 14.37
CA LYS A 117 2.33 14.73 13.45
C LYS A 117 2.74 14.02 12.16
N GLY A 118 2.60 12.71 12.11
CA GLY A 118 2.92 11.87 10.96
C GLY A 118 1.75 11.64 10.02
N PRO A 119 1.95 10.82 8.99
CA PRO A 119 0.90 10.38 8.08
C PRO A 119 -0.20 9.62 8.82
N SER A 120 -1.40 9.65 8.25
CA SER A 120 -2.55 8.94 8.80
C SER A 120 -3.30 8.21 7.69
N PHE A 121 -4.08 7.21 8.08
CA PHE A 121 -5.00 6.52 7.20
C PHE A 121 -6.35 6.30 7.88
N ASP A 122 -7.36 6.05 7.08
CA ASP A 122 -8.70 5.73 7.54
C ASP A 122 -8.94 4.22 7.46
N MET A 123 -9.44 3.62 8.53
CA MET A 123 -9.79 2.20 8.57
C MET A 123 -11.29 2.05 8.85
N LEU A 124 -11.93 1.21 8.05
CA LEU A 124 -13.31 0.75 8.23
C LEU A 124 -13.28 -0.70 8.69
N LEU A 125 -13.95 -0.99 9.78
CA LEU A 125 -14.04 -2.34 10.37
C LEU A 125 -15.49 -2.70 10.58
N TYR A 126 -15.88 -3.89 10.12
CA TYR A 126 -17.13 -4.56 10.46
C TYR A 126 -16.86 -5.80 11.29
N VAL A 127 -17.55 -5.93 12.41
CA VAL A 127 -17.45 -7.09 13.30
C VAL A 127 -18.84 -7.68 13.51
N PRO A 128 -19.08 -8.98 13.26
CA PRO A 128 -20.37 -9.61 13.48
C PRO A 128 -20.83 -9.44 14.92
N ASN A 129 -22.06 -8.99 15.15
CA ASN A 129 -22.62 -8.81 16.50
C ASN A 129 -22.78 -10.14 17.23
N ALA A 130 -23.06 -11.22 16.49
CA ALA A 130 -23.24 -12.58 17.03
C ALA A 130 -21.94 -13.38 17.18
N ALA A 131 -20.78 -12.88 16.69
CA ALA A 131 -19.53 -13.62 16.74
C ALA A 131 -19.03 -13.80 18.17
N LYS A 132 -18.49 -14.99 18.43
CA LYS A 132 -17.68 -15.23 19.64
C LYS A 132 -16.39 -14.43 19.53
N ARG A 133 -15.96 -13.79 20.61
CA ARG A 133 -14.74 -12.98 20.63
C ARG A 133 -13.51 -13.81 20.98
N PRO A 134 -12.34 -13.52 20.36
CA PRO A 134 -12.10 -12.62 19.22
C PRO A 134 -12.58 -13.24 17.90
N ALA A 135 -13.19 -12.42 17.05
CA ALA A 135 -13.56 -12.84 15.69
C ALA A 135 -12.35 -12.80 14.77
N PRO A 136 -12.12 -13.81 13.93
CA PRO A 136 -11.08 -13.73 12.90
C PRO A 136 -11.44 -12.62 11.91
N VAL A 137 -10.44 -11.89 11.40
CA VAL A 137 -10.64 -10.73 10.54
C VAL A 137 -9.87 -10.85 9.23
N PHE A 138 -10.54 -10.53 8.11
CA PHE A 138 -9.87 -10.23 6.85
C PHE A 138 -9.54 -8.75 6.79
N VAL A 139 -8.29 -8.41 6.47
CA VAL A 139 -7.82 -7.03 6.34
C VAL A 139 -7.27 -6.81 4.94
N GLY A 140 -7.71 -5.74 4.27
CA GLY A 140 -7.22 -5.39 2.95
C GLY A 140 -7.02 -3.88 2.76
N LEU A 141 -6.11 -3.52 1.84
CA LEU A 141 -5.94 -2.15 1.38
C LEU A 141 -6.85 -1.90 0.19
N ASN A 142 -7.53 -0.77 0.15
CA ASN A 142 -8.33 -0.35 -1.00
C ASN A 142 -7.71 0.86 -1.71
N PHE A 143 -8.13 1.14 -2.95
CA PHE A 143 -7.57 2.19 -3.78
C PHE A 143 -8.52 3.37 -4.02
N GLY A 144 -9.79 3.22 -3.66
CA GLY A 144 -10.84 4.18 -4.00
C GLY A 144 -11.48 4.87 -2.80
N SER A 145 -10.90 4.74 -1.61
CA SER A 145 -11.52 5.13 -0.34
C SER A 145 -12.53 4.09 0.19
N ASN A 146 -12.69 4.05 1.51
CA ASN A 146 -13.52 3.05 2.19
C ASN A 146 -14.99 3.05 1.72
N HIS A 147 -15.55 4.20 1.37
CA HIS A 147 -16.94 4.30 0.89
C HIS A 147 -17.18 3.54 -0.43
N THR A 148 -16.15 3.33 -1.25
CA THR A 148 -16.32 2.57 -2.49
C THR A 148 -16.49 1.07 -2.27
N THR A 149 -16.11 0.56 -1.10
CA THR A 149 -16.07 -0.87 -0.80
C THR A 149 -17.42 -1.43 -0.30
N VAL A 150 -18.36 -0.55 0.02
CA VAL A 150 -19.66 -0.93 0.60
C VAL A 150 -20.73 0.12 0.28
N GLU A 151 -21.99 -0.29 0.12
CA GLU A 151 -23.12 0.61 -0.13
C GLU A 151 -23.68 1.25 1.16
N ASP A 152 -22.95 1.22 2.25
CA ASP A 152 -23.35 1.80 3.53
C ASP A 152 -23.22 3.34 3.49
N PRO A 153 -24.34 4.10 3.59
CA PRO A 153 -24.34 5.55 3.50
C PRO A 153 -23.59 6.24 4.65
N ALA A 154 -23.42 5.57 5.78
CA ALA A 154 -22.73 6.11 6.93
C ALA A 154 -21.20 6.01 6.85
N VAL A 155 -20.65 5.29 5.86
CA VAL A 155 -19.21 5.22 5.65
C VAL A 155 -18.70 6.54 5.09
N PHE A 156 -17.69 7.11 5.73
CA PHE A 156 -17.11 8.40 5.34
C PHE A 156 -16.47 8.32 3.96
N VAL A 157 -16.70 9.37 3.18
CA VAL A 157 -15.92 9.63 1.95
C VAL A 157 -14.55 10.18 2.35
N ALA A 158 -13.47 9.70 1.74
CA ALA A 158 -12.15 10.20 2.07
C ALA A 158 -12.02 11.70 1.77
N SER A 159 -11.42 12.41 2.70
CA SER A 159 -11.02 13.82 2.54
C SER A 159 -9.59 13.97 2.00
N THR A 160 -8.88 12.86 1.84
CA THR A 160 -7.50 12.81 1.32
C THR A 160 -7.50 12.65 -0.20
N TRP A 161 -6.31 12.76 -0.80
CA TRP A 161 -6.10 12.55 -2.22
C TRP A 161 -6.58 11.16 -2.68
N VAL A 162 -7.27 11.10 -3.82
CA VAL A 162 -7.56 9.86 -4.55
C VAL A 162 -7.11 9.97 -6.00
N SER A 163 -6.83 8.83 -6.64
CA SER A 163 -6.48 8.80 -8.06
C SER A 163 -7.67 9.17 -8.95
N LYS A 164 -7.41 9.67 -10.15
CA LYS A 164 -8.42 10.23 -11.08
C LYS A 164 -9.65 9.34 -11.31
N GLN A 165 -9.47 8.04 -11.31
CA GLN A 165 -10.57 7.07 -11.52
C GLN A 165 -11.57 7.00 -10.36
N TRP A 166 -11.21 7.50 -9.18
CA TRP A 166 -12.02 7.53 -7.97
C TRP A 166 -12.42 8.94 -7.54
N ALA A 167 -12.00 9.92 -8.33
CA ALA A 167 -12.18 11.33 -8.01
C ALA A 167 -13.32 11.97 -8.80
N LEU A 168 -13.90 13.01 -8.23
CA LEU A 168 -14.70 13.97 -8.98
C LEU A 168 -13.91 14.49 -10.17
N LYS A 169 -14.58 14.61 -11.32
CA LYS A 169 -13.96 15.02 -12.60
C LYS A 169 -13.10 16.28 -12.44
N GLY A 170 -11.84 16.18 -12.82
CA GLY A 170 -10.88 17.29 -12.78
C GLY A 170 -10.31 17.60 -11.39
N THR A 171 -10.53 16.75 -10.41
CA THR A 171 -10.02 16.94 -9.03
C THR A 171 -9.26 15.72 -8.55
N THR A 172 -8.82 15.78 -7.29
CA THR A 172 -8.25 14.65 -6.52
C THR A 172 -9.12 14.30 -5.31
N GLN A 173 -10.34 14.84 -5.24
CA GLN A 173 -11.28 14.57 -4.16
C GLN A 173 -12.12 13.34 -4.49
N ALA A 174 -12.32 12.45 -3.51
CA ALA A 174 -13.12 11.25 -3.71
C ALA A 174 -14.54 11.58 -4.16
N ASP A 175 -15.03 10.84 -5.15
CA ASP A 175 -16.39 11.00 -5.67
C ASP A 175 -17.39 10.22 -4.80
N PRO A 176 -18.30 10.89 -4.09
CA PRO A 176 -19.33 10.22 -3.29
C PRO A 176 -20.27 9.30 -4.09
N ALA A 177 -20.42 9.58 -5.41
CA ALA A 177 -21.27 8.77 -6.29
C ALA A 177 -20.71 7.37 -6.55
N LEU A 178 -19.43 7.14 -6.23
CA LEU A 178 -18.78 5.82 -6.36
C LEU A 178 -18.98 4.93 -5.12
N ARG A 179 -19.87 5.32 -4.20
CA ARG A 179 -20.22 4.50 -3.03
C ARG A 179 -20.66 3.11 -3.48
N GLY A 180 -20.12 2.07 -2.84
CA GLY A 180 -20.43 0.68 -3.16
C GLY A 180 -19.94 0.17 -4.52
N GLY A 181 -19.30 1.01 -5.35
CA GLY A 181 -18.88 0.62 -6.69
C GLY A 181 -17.91 -0.59 -6.74
N GLN A 182 -17.31 -0.94 -5.61
CA GLN A 182 -16.45 -2.11 -5.46
C GLN A 182 -17.02 -3.17 -4.49
N ALA A 183 -18.26 -3.03 -4.01
CA ALA A 183 -18.84 -3.92 -3.01
C ALA A 183 -18.69 -5.40 -3.36
N ARG A 184 -18.87 -5.76 -4.64
CA ARG A 184 -18.69 -7.14 -5.14
C ARG A 184 -17.28 -7.73 -4.94
N ARG A 185 -16.27 -6.91 -4.70
CA ARG A 185 -14.89 -7.39 -4.43
C ARG A 185 -14.65 -7.61 -2.94
N TRP A 186 -15.42 -6.95 -2.10
CA TRP A 186 -15.20 -6.94 -0.66
C TRP A 186 -16.14 -7.88 0.10
N GLU A 187 -17.34 -8.14 -0.43
CA GLU A 187 -18.31 -9.12 0.09
C GLU A 187 -18.46 -9.10 1.63
N PHE A 188 -18.50 -7.91 2.22
CA PHE A 188 -18.50 -7.75 3.68
C PHE A 188 -19.65 -8.50 4.35
N GLU A 189 -20.87 -8.39 3.81
CA GLU A 189 -22.03 -9.07 4.40
C GLU A 189 -21.89 -10.58 4.38
N THR A 190 -21.35 -11.16 3.30
CA THR A 190 -21.05 -12.59 3.21
C THR A 190 -20.04 -13.05 4.27
N LEU A 191 -19.02 -12.23 4.56
CA LEU A 191 -18.06 -12.54 5.61
C LEU A 191 -18.68 -12.46 7.00
N ILE A 192 -19.49 -11.42 7.23
CA ILE A 192 -20.22 -11.22 8.49
C ILE A 192 -21.14 -12.39 8.78
N ASP A 193 -21.95 -12.83 7.80
CA ASP A 193 -22.87 -13.95 7.94
C ASP A 193 -22.16 -15.28 8.25
N ARG A 194 -20.86 -15.39 7.89
CA ARG A 194 -20.00 -16.53 8.21
C ARG A 194 -19.21 -16.37 9.52
N GLY A 195 -19.45 -15.30 10.27
CA GLY A 195 -18.80 -15.05 11.56
C GLY A 195 -17.41 -14.44 11.49
N TYR A 196 -16.99 -13.96 10.32
CA TYR A 196 -15.70 -13.25 10.14
C TYR A 196 -15.90 -11.74 10.26
N ALA A 197 -14.96 -11.08 10.90
CA ALA A 197 -14.83 -9.63 10.78
C ALA A 197 -14.12 -9.27 9.46
N SER A 198 -14.33 -8.05 8.98
CA SER A 198 -13.66 -7.55 7.79
C SER A 198 -13.25 -6.10 7.97
N ALA A 199 -12.04 -5.76 7.56
CA ALA A 199 -11.51 -4.42 7.64
C ALA A 199 -10.89 -3.99 6.30
N THR A 200 -11.07 -2.72 5.96
CA THR A 200 -10.42 -2.10 4.82
C THR A 200 -9.75 -0.79 5.22
N VAL A 201 -8.62 -0.51 4.60
CA VAL A 201 -7.74 0.62 4.91
C VAL A 201 -7.52 1.46 3.66
N TYR A 202 -7.60 2.79 3.85
CA TYR A 202 -7.33 3.78 2.81
C TYR A 202 -6.49 4.95 3.35
#